data_9aab46446dc7adf2dacea0608ebc3ed4
#
_entry.id   9aab46446dc7adf2dacea0608ebc3ed4
#
_cell.length_a   1.000
_cell.length_b   1.000
_cell.length_c   1.000
_cell.angle_alpha   90.00
_cell.angle_beta   90.00
_cell.angle_gamma   90.00
#
_symmetry.space_group_name_H-M   'P 1'
#
loop_
_entity.id
_entity.type
_entity.pdbx_description
1 polymer ?
#
loop_
_entity_poly.entity_id
_entity_poly.type
_entity_poly.pdbx_seq_one_letter_code
_entity_poly.pdbx_strand_id
1 'polypeptide(L)'
;MSRAGGVGITNAVNVGIAVQADWENREFISNLSLNVLRLFEFLTQFEATTKSKLANLNEKLNTLERHLELLEVQVSTASANPSLFN
;
A
#
# COMPACT_ATOMS: atom_id res chain seq x y z
N MET A 1 29.86 6.54 -56.64
CA MET A 1 30.13 7.46 -55.53
C MET A 1 28.90 7.75 -54.69
N SER A 2 27.77 8.02 -55.30
CA SER A 2 26.53 8.30 -54.57
C SER A 2 26.02 7.12 -53.74
N ARG A 3 26.26 5.88 -54.15
CA ARG A 3 25.87 4.68 -53.38
C ARG A 3 26.59 4.54 -52.04
N ALA A 4 27.86 4.82 -51.99
CA ALA A 4 28.65 4.71 -50.77
C ALA A 4 28.22 5.78 -49.75
N GLY A 5 27.94 7.00 -50.22
CA GLY A 5 27.40 8.06 -49.35
C GLY A 5 26.00 7.78 -48.87
N GLY A 6 25.12 7.20 -49.74
CA GLY A 6 23.77 6.82 -49.35
C GLY A 6 23.75 5.68 -48.33
N VAL A 7 24.61 4.67 -48.47
CA VAL A 7 24.72 3.56 -47.50
C VAL A 7 25.24 4.06 -46.17
N GLY A 8 26.24 4.94 -46.14
CA GLY A 8 26.78 5.53 -44.92
C GLY A 8 25.75 6.36 -44.15
N ILE A 9 24.97 7.16 -44.87
CA ILE A 9 23.89 7.97 -44.27
C ILE A 9 22.80 7.06 -43.71
N THR A 10 22.39 6.04 -44.46
CA THR A 10 21.38 5.07 -44.01
C THR A 10 21.83 4.33 -42.76
N ASN A 11 23.09 3.89 -42.71
CA ASN A 11 23.65 3.24 -41.55
C ASN A 11 23.69 4.18 -40.35
N ALA A 12 24.08 5.43 -40.53
CA ALA A 12 24.10 6.41 -39.44
C ALA A 12 22.71 6.70 -38.92
N VAL A 13 21.70 6.80 -39.76
CA VAL A 13 20.31 6.98 -39.39
C VAL A 13 19.81 5.75 -38.61
N ASN A 14 20.11 4.54 -39.11
CA ASN A 14 19.70 3.31 -38.43
C ASN A 14 20.36 3.17 -37.05
N VAL A 15 21.63 3.52 -36.91
CA VAL A 15 22.32 3.55 -35.63
C VAL A 15 21.68 4.57 -34.69
N GLY A 16 21.37 5.77 -35.21
CA GLY A 16 20.69 6.81 -34.42
C GLY A 16 19.33 6.35 -33.89
N ILE A 17 18.54 5.69 -34.76
CA ILE A 17 17.24 5.13 -34.38
C ILE A 17 17.42 4.06 -33.31
N ALA A 18 18.39 3.17 -33.47
CA ALA A 18 18.66 2.10 -32.50
C ALA A 18 19.11 2.66 -31.16
N VAL A 19 19.96 3.66 -31.12
CA VAL A 19 20.40 4.35 -29.90
C VAL A 19 19.23 5.02 -29.20
N GLN A 20 18.37 5.72 -29.97
CA GLN A 20 17.19 6.38 -29.44
C GLN A 20 16.22 5.37 -28.82
N ALA A 21 15.96 4.27 -29.51
CA ALA A 21 15.08 3.21 -29.01
C ALA A 21 15.64 2.56 -27.74
N ASP A 22 16.95 2.34 -27.67
CA ASP A 22 17.59 1.80 -26.48
C ASP A 22 17.48 2.77 -25.29
N TRP A 23 17.71 4.06 -25.53
CA TRP A 23 17.59 5.07 -24.50
C TRP A 23 16.15 5.19 -23.97
N GLU A 24 15.15 5.20 -24.86
CA GLU A 24 13.74 5.22 -24.50
C GLU A 24 13.33 3.99 -23.70
N ASN A 25 13.84 2.81 -24.07
CA ASN A 25 13.61 1.57 -23.32
C ASN A 25 14.20 1.65 -21.92
N ARG A 26 15.40 2.15 -21.78
CA ARG A 26 16.04 2.31 -20.47
C ARG A 26 15.28 3.29 -19.58
N GLU A 27 14.85 4.39 -20.16
CA GLU A 27 14.04 5.38 -19.45
C GLU A 27 12.71 4.79 -19.00
N PHE A 28 12.04 4.06 -19.89
CA PHE A 28 10.80 3.37 -19.57
C PHE A 28 10.99 2.36 -18.41
N ILE A 29 12.02 1.55 -18.48
CA ILE A 29 12.32 0.55 -17.42
C ILE A 29 12.63 1.26 -16.10
N SER A 30 13.39 2.34 -16.14
CA SER A 30 13.72 3.14 -14.95
C SER A 30 12.46 3.72 -14.32
N ASN A 31 11.58 4.31 -15.11
CA ASN A 31 10.33 4.88 -14.64
C ASN A 31 9.40 3.80 -14.08
N LEU A 32 9.32 2.65 -14.75
CA LEU A 32 8.52 1.53 -14.31
C LEU A 32 9.05 0.99 -12.97
N SER A 33 10.37 0.82 -12.84
CA SER A 33 11.00 0.36 -11.61
C SER A 33 10.74 1.31 -10.44
N LEU A 34 10.80 2.62 -10.70
CA LEU A 34 10.51 3.64 -9.69
C LEU A 34 9.04 3.57 -9.25
N ASN A 35 8.12 3.41 -10.20
CA ASN A 35 6.69 3.31 -9.88
C ASN A 35 6.38 2.04 -9.09
N VAL A 36 7.01 0.92 -9.43
CA VAL A 36 6.87 -0.33 -8.68
C VAL A 36 7.40 -0.17 -7.25
N LEU A 37 8.54 0.50 -7.08
CA LEU A 37 9.10 0.78 -5.76
C LEU A 37 8.15 1.65 -4.92
N ARG A 38 7.59 2.69 -5.51
CA ARG A 38 6.61 3.56 -4.84
C ARG A 38 5.36 2.81 -4.43
N LEU A 39 4.87 1.92 -5.30
CA LEU A 39 3.74 1.07 -4.99
C LEU A 39 4.05 0.14 -3.83
N PHE A 40 5.24 -0.45 -3.82
CA PHE A 40 5.70 -1.32 -2.74
C PHE A 40 5.75 -0.57 -1.41
N GLU A 41 6.32 0.63 -1.40
CA GLU A 41 6.36 1.48 -0.21
C GLU A 41 4.96 1.83 0.30
N PHE A 42 4.06 2.18 -0.62
CA PHE A 42 2.67 2.45 -0.28
C PHE A 42 2.00 1.24 0.36
N LEU A 43 2.15 0.06 -0.23
CA LEU A 43 1.57 -1.18 0.30
C LEU A 43 2.15 -1.54 1.68
N THR A 44 3.44 -1.32 1.88
CA THR A 44 4.09 -1.55 3.18
C THR A 44 3.52 -0.62 4.25
N GLN A 45 3.36 0.66 3.95
CA GLN A 45 2.76 1.61 4.87
C GLN A 45 1.28 1.31 5.12
N PHE A 46 0.56 0.95 4.08
CA PHE A 46 -0.84 0.56 4.19
C PHE A 46 -1.02 -0.65 5.11
N GLU A 47 -0.17 -1.66 4.95
CA GLU A 47 -0.17 -2.84 5.82
C GLU A 47 0.08 -2.46 7.28
N ALA A 48 1.12 -1.68 7.54
CA ALA A 48 1.46 -1.25 8.90
C ALA A 48 0.34 -0.42 9.53
N THR A 49 -0.24 0.51 8.79
CA THR A 49 -1.35 1.35 9.26
C THR A 49 -2.59 0.50 9.55
N THR A 50 -2.91 -0.43 8.67
CA THR A 50 -4.06 -1.31 8.83
C THR A 50 -3.90 -2.22 10.05
N LYS A 51 -2.73 -2.81 10.24
CA LYS A 51 -2.44 -3.61 11.43
C LYS A 51 -2.58 -2.81 12.72
N SER A 52 -2.06 -1.59 12.73
CA SER A 52 -2.16 -0.69 13.89
C SER A 52 -3.62 -0.34 14.21
N LYS A 53 -4.42 -0.03 13.19
CA LYS A 53 -5.84 0.28 13.37
C LYS A 53 -6.63 -0.93 13.87
N LEU A 54 -6.34 -2.11 13.33
CA LEU A 54 -6.99 -3.34 13.79
C LEU A 54 -6.64 -3.67 15.23
N ALA A 55 -5.38 -3.49 15.62
CA ALA A 55 -4.96 -3.69 17.01
C ALA A 55 -5.67 -2.72 17.96
N ASN A 56 -5.81 -1.46 17.56
CA ASN A 56 -6.52 -0.43 18.33
C ASN A 56 -8.02 -0.76 18.46
N LEU A 57 -8.66 -1.21 17.37
CA LEU A 57 -10.04 -1.65 17.41
C LEU A 57 -10.23 -2.86 18.31
N ASN A 58 -9.33 -3.83 18.24
CA ASN A 58 -9.36 -5.01 19.11
C ASN A 58 -9.25 -4.62 20.57
N GLU A 59 -8.37 -3.70 20.91
CA GLU A 59 -8.24 -3.17 22.26
C GLU A 59 -9.52 -2.49 22.74
N LYS A 60 -10.15 -1.68 21.89
CA LYS A 60 -11.42 -1.04 22.21
C LYS A 60 -12.55 -2.04 22.40
N LEU A 61 -12.59 -3.08 21.56
CA LEU A 61 -13.57 -4.16 21.71
C LEU A 61 -13.39 -4.91 23.03
N ASN A 62 -12.15 -5.19 23.41
CA ASN A 62 -11.85 -5.83 24.70
C ASN A 62 -12.30 -4.95 25.89
N THR A 63 -12.10 -3.66 25.80
CA THR A 63 -12.57 -2.70 26.81
C THR A 63 -14.07 -2.68 26.91
N LEU A 64 -14.77 -2.65 25.78
CA LEU A 64 -16.23 -2.69 25.74
C LEU A 64 -16.78 -4.01 26.29
N GLU A 65 -16.14 -5.12 25.97
CA GLU A 65 -16.49 -6.44 26.51
C GLU A 65 -16.42 -6.45 28.03
N ARG A 66 -15.35 -5.90 28.60
CA ARG A 66 -15.20 -5.79 30.08
C ARG A 66 -16.28 -4.92 30.68
N HIS A 67 -16.62 -3.79 30.03
CA HIS A 67 -17.70 -2.93 30.51
C HIS A 67 -19.05 -3.63 30.46
N LEU A 68 -19.32 -4.41 29.42
CA LEU A 68 -20.54 -5.19 29.29
C LEU A 68 -20.63 -6.28 30.38
N GLU A 69 -19.53 -6.97 30.64
CA GLU A 69 -19.46 -7.97 31.72
C GLU A 69 -19.73 -7.34 33.08
N LEU A 70 -19.15 -6.16 33.33
CA LEU A 70 -19.37 -5.45 34.59
C LEU A 70 -20.84 -5.01 34.73
N LEU A 71 -21.43 -4.46 33.65
CA LEU A 71 -22.83 -4.08 33.64
C LEU A 71 -23.75 -5.26 33.84
N GLU A 72 -23.44 -6.40 33.22
CA GLU A 72 -24.18 -7.65 33.41
C GLU A 72 -24.18 -8.09 34.85
N VAL A 73 -23.02 -8.07 35.52
CA VAL A 73 -22.89 -8.38 36.93
C VAL A 73 -23.71 -7.41 37.80
N GLN A 74 -23.63 -6.11 37.53
CA GLN A 74 -24.35 -5.08 38.23
C GLN A 74 -25.87 -5.25 38.08
N VAL A 75 -26.34 -5.53 36.88
CA VAL A 75 -27.76 -5.80 36.64
C VAL A 75 -28.22 -7.06 37.38
N SER A 76 -27.42 -8.13 37.31
CA SER A 76 -27.74 -9.38 38.03
C SER A 76 -27.80 -9.18 39.52
N THR A 77 -26.87 -8.41 40.08
CA THR A 77 -26.86 -8.10 41.52
C THR A 77 -28.06 -7.24 41.89
N ALA A 78 -28.38 -6.22 41.09
CA ALA A 78 -29.54 -5.37 41.32
C ALA A 78 -30.86 -6.16 41.25
N SER A 79 -30.97 -7.07 40.29
CA SER A 79 -32.14 -7.94 40.16
C SER A 79 -32.29 -8.93 41.32
N ALA A 80 -31.16 -9.39 41.87
CA ALA A 80 -31.15 -10.29 43.02
C ALA A 80 -31.49 -9.56 44.34
N ASN A 81 -31.19 -8.28 44.45
CA ASN A 81 -31.41 -7.44 45.62
C ASN A 81 -32.20 -6.17 45.27
N PRO A 82 -33.51 -6.28 45.02
CA PRO A 82 -34.33 -5.13 44.70
C PRO A 82 -34.30 -4.02 45.72
N SER A 83 -34.02 -4.34 47.00
CA SER A 83 -33.91 -3.38 48.08
C SER A 83 -32.82 -2.33 47.90
N LEU A 84 -31.83 -2.59 47.02
CA LEU A 84 -30.77 -1.62 46.72
C LEU A 84 -31.31 -0.38 46.00
N PHE A 85 -32.49 -0.45 45.41
CA PHE A 85 -33.13 0.65 44.70
C PHE A 85 -34.20 1.40 45.50
N ASN A 86 -34.48 1.00 46.70
CA ASN A 86 -35.49 1.63 47.52
C ASN A 86 -34.87 2.56 48.57
#